data_d2f537fd5847ef15e92e4584ac509e8d
#
_entry.id   d2f537fd5847ef15e92e4584ac509e8d
#
_cell.length_a   1.000
_cell.length_b   1.000
_cell.length_c   1.000
_cell.angle_alpha   90.00
_cell.angle_beta   90.00
_cell.angle_gamma   90.00
#
_symmetry.space_group_name_H-M   'P 1'
#
loop_
_entity.id
_entity.type
_entity.pdbx_description
1 polymer ?
#
loop_
_entity_poly.entity_id
_entity_poly.type
_entity_poly.pdbx_seq_one_letter_code
_entity_poly.pdbx_strand_id
1 'polypeptide(L)'
;MVCGPWSVVLLQTAIQEPNSETMSLKIKFHCLKFCVFIVSLLIFQTSNSQRKEKPLPSKYDFSELDNLLTQKQPLIGKDYVVLIWEKDDTLVYKKEAGEYKTKTIAPIASCSKWLTTALVMQFVDEGKISLDDPVVKYIPIFEKYMKKYVTIRHCLSHMTGIEDENKGVKKFFRTAKFGTLEEEVDSYAAREIRANTGTDFWYGGVGLNIAARVLEVVSKRKFDQLIKQKLFTPLGMRNTTFTNLDGSVYNPSGGAKSTAEDYMKFLLMLMNKGKYNGKQVLSEESVDEMLKIQTANIPKRYVPKAAEGFNYALGSWVIEEKGGNATALASPGLFGTWPMVDFCHGYAYILFVKNFLGEERANAHLEIKKLIDEKIIEKCK
;
A
#
# COMPACT_ATOMS: atom_id res chain seq x y z
N MET A 1 -25.50 60.42 -29.25
CA MET A 1 -26.41 60.26 -30.38
C MET A 1 -27.27 59.05 -30.12
N VAL A 2 -28.48 59.32 -29.66
CA VAL A 2 -29.81 59.03 -30.16
C VAL A 2 -30.18 57.54 -30.17
N CYS A 3 -30.87 57.18 -29.20
CA CYS A 3 -32.20 56.66 -28.91
C CYS A 3 -32.91 55.91 -30.07
N GLY A 4 -33.55 54.79 -29.69
CA GLY A 4 -34.76 54.30 -30.35
C GLY A 4 -35.35 53.10 -29.55
N PRO A 5 -36.62 53.20 -29.09
CA PRO A 5 -37.28 52.18 -28.28
C PRO A 5 -38.04 51.18 -29.17
N TRP A 6 -38.08 49.92 -28.77
CA TRP A 6 -38.94 48.92 -29.41
C TRP A 6 -40.14 48.60 -28.51
N SER A 7 -41.28 48.70 -29.20
CA SER A 7 -42.62 48.61 -28.66
C SER A 7 -43.02 47.21 -28.23
N VAL A 8 -43.69 47.11 -27.07
CA VAL A 8 -44.35 45.91 -26.58
C VAL A 8 -45.70 45.75 -27.33
N VAL A 9 -45.83 44.60 -28.01
CA VAL A 9 -47.15 44.18 -28.55
C VAL A 9 -47.74 43.19 -27.59
N LEU A 10 -48.81 43.63 -26.91
CA LEU A 10 -49.64 42.77 -26.05
C LEU A 10 -50.56 41.90 -26.91
N LEU A 11 -50.36 40.59 -26.92
CA LEU A 11 -51.33 39.63 -27.41
C LEU A 11 -52.14 39.13 -26.20
N GLN A 12 -53.38 39.60 -26.11
CA GLN A 12 -54.42 39.05 -25.23
C GLN A 12 -54.88 37.71 -25.81
N THR A 13 -54.47 36.60 -25.19
CA THR A 13 -55.11 35.30 -25.41
C THR A 13 -56.07 35.05 -24.27
N ALA A 14 -57.34 34.86 -24.56
CA ALA A 14 -58.39 34.53 -23.65
C ALA A 14 -58.12 33.18 -22.94
N ILE A 15 -57.98 33.21 -21.63
CA ILE A 15 -57.87 32.01 -20.82
C ILE A 15 -59.31 31.58 -20.47
N GLN A 16 -59.72 30.45 -21.01
CA GLN A 16 -60.96 29.79 -20.67
C GLN A 16 -60.71 28.99 -19.36
N GLU A 17 -61.40 29.31 -18.28
CA GLU A 17 -61.27 28.60 -16.99
C GLU A 17 -61.77 27.16 -17.14
N PRO A 18 -61.03 26.17 -16.65
CA PRO A 18 -61.48 24.77 -16.67
C PRO A 18 -62.50 24.52 -15.54
N ASN A 19 -63.57 23.78 -15.84
CA ASN A 19 -64.65 23.39 -14.95
C ASN A 19 -64.09 22.73 -13.64
N SER A 20 -64.69 23.11 -12.49
CA SER A 20 -64.26 22.71 -11.13
C SER A 20 -64.23 21.20 -10.88
N GLU A 21 -65.01 20.41 -11.58
CA GLU A 21 -65.05 18.94 -11.43
C GLU A 21 -63.86 18.24 -12.03
N THR A 22 -63.30 18.73 -13.12
CA THR A 22 -62.10 18.14 -13.77
C THR A 22 -60.82 18.43 -12.97
N MET A 23 -60.80 19.52 -12.22
CA MET A 23 -59.64 19.88 -11.37
C MET A 23 -59.60 18.99 -10.08
N SER A 24 -60.73 18.65 -9.51
CA SER A 24 -60.81 17.73 -8.35
C SER A 24 -60.34 16.31 -8.67
N LEU A 25 -60.66 15.82 -9.89
CA LEU A 25 -60.21 14.47 -10.31
C LEU A 25 -58.73 14.41 -10.58
N LYS A 26 -58.12 15.45 -11.20
CA LYS A 26 -56.67 15.53 -11.46
C LYS A 26 -55.86 15.62 -10.15
N ILE A 27 -56.32 16.37 -9.16
CA ILE A 27 -55.65 16.49 -7.87
C ILE A 27 -55.70 15.16 -7.12
N LYS A 28 -56.82 14.41 -7.10
CA LYS A 28 -56.91 13.08 -6.49
C LYS A 28 -55.94 12.07 -7.18
N PHE A 29 -55.83 12.11 -8.50
CA PHE A 29 -54.88 11.21 -9.22
C PHE A 29 -53.41 11.57 -8.98
N HIS A 30 -53.06 12.84 -8.77
CA HIS A 30 -51.69 13.23 -8.45
C HIS A 30 -51.32 12.89 -7.00
N CYS A 31 -52.22 13.08 -6.05
CA CYS A 31 -52.02 12.64 -4.67
C CYS A 31 -51.85 11.12 -4.55
N LEU A 32 -52.65 10.33 -5.29
CA LEU A 32 -52.53 8.87 -5.29
C LEU A 32 -51.21 8.41 -5.87
N LYS A 33 -50.72 9.01 -6.97
CA LYS A 33 -49.39 8.72 -7.56
C LYS A 33 -48.28 9.13 -6.61
N PHE A 34 -48.40 10.24 -5.92
CA PHE A 34 -47.39 10.71 -4.96
C PHE A 34 -47.33 9.81 -3.72
N CYS A 35 -48.47 9.35 -3.20
CA CYS A 35 -48.51 8.37 -2.09
C CYS A 35 -47.92 7.01 -2.52
N VAL A 36 -48.19 6.50 -3.71
CA VAL A 36 -47.60 5.26 -4.22
C VAL A 36 -46.12 5.40 -4.38
N PHE A 37 -45.60 6.58 -4.81
CA PHE A 37 -44.18 6.84 -4.94
C PHE A 37 -43.46 6.92 -3.58
N ILE A 38 -44.10 7.53 -2.55
CA ILE A 38 -43.55 7.58 -1.19
C ILE A 38 -43.55 6.19 -0.56
N VAL A 39 -44.58 5.40 -0.73
CA VAL A 39 -44.67 4.02 -0.22
C VAL A 39 -43.62 3.13 -0.90
N SER A 40 -43.36 3.28 -2.21
CA SER A 40 -42.28 2.56 -2.90
C SER A 40 -40.90 3.00 -2.45
N LEU A 41 -40.68 4.30 -2.13
CA LEU A 41 -39.42 4.77 -1.53
C LEU A 41 -39.19 4.24 -0.11
N LEU A 42 -40.26 4.15 0.70
CA LEU A 42 -40.19 3.60 2.06
C LEU A 42 -39.91 2.07 2.04
N ILE A 43 -40.49 1.34 1.09
CA ILE A 43 -40.21 -0.09 0.93
C ILE A 43 -38.75 -0.30 0.42
N PHE A 44 -38.19 0.60 -0.38
CA PHE A 44 -36.79 0.54 -0.81
C PHE A 44 -35.79 0.86 0.32
N GLN A 45 -36.19 1.67 1.32
CA GLN A 45 -35.34 1.98 2.48
C GLN A 45 -35.35 0.88 3.56
N THR A 46 -36.39 0.05 3.63
CA THR A 46 -36.45 -1.05 4.61
C THR A 46 -35.79 -2.35 4.13
N SER A 47 -35.45 -2.44 2.85
CA SER A 47 -34.73 -3.62 2.30
C SER A 47 -33.21 -3.54 2.36
N ASN A 48 -32.64 -2.44 2.89
CA ASN A 48 -31.24 -2.39 3.33
C ASN A 48 -31.06 -2.97 4.74
N SER A 49 -31.75 -4.06 5.04
CA SER A 49 -31.34 -4.98 6.10
C SER A 49 -29.93 -5.42 5.75
N GLN A 50 -28.95 -5.00 6.55
CA GLN A 50 -27.59 -5.52 6.52
C GLN A 50 -27.70 -7.04 6.48
N ARG A 51 -27.59 -7.63 5.29
CA ARG A 51 -27.28 -9.06 5.18
C ARG A 51 -25.97 -9.20 5.92
N LYS A 52 -26.02 -9.68 7.17
CA LYS A 52 -24.84 -10.24 7.81
C LYS A 52 -24.35 -11.30 6.84
N GLU A 53 -23.28 -11.01 6.11
CA GLU A 53 -22.62 -12.02 5.31
C GLU A 53 -22.40 -13.21 6.24
N LYS A 54 -22.98 -14.36 5.88
CA LYS A 54 -22.67 -15.60 6.60
C LYS A 54 -21.17 -15.75 6.53
N PRO A 55 -20.49 -16.03 7.67
CA PRO A 55 -19.07 -16.33 7.64
C PRO A 55 -18.85 -17.38 6.55
N LEU A 56 -17.91 -17.16 5.64
CA LEU A 56 -17.44 -18.19 4.72
C LEU A 56 -17.06 -19.39 5.61
N PRO A 57 -17.50 -20.62 5.27
CA PRO A 57 -17.04 -21.79 5.99
C PRO A 57 -15.53 -21.84 5.86
N SER A 58 -14.83 -21.46 6.92
CA SER A 58 -13.36 -21.49 6.95
C SER A 58 -12.92 -22.95 6.90
N LYS A 59 -11.94 -23.24 6.06
CA LYS A 59 -11.27 -24.55 6.00
C LYS A 59 -10.60 -24.89 7.35
N TYR A 60 -10.30 -23.86 8.14
CA TYR A 60 -9.60 -23.94 9.41
C TYR A 60 -10.41 -23.28 10.54
N ASP A 61 -10.24 -23.80 11.76
CA ASP A 61 -10.74 -23.14 12.96
C ASP A 61 -9.71 -22.10 13.45
N PHE A 62 -10.07 -20.82 13.32
CA PHE A 62 -9.29 -19.67 13.78
C PHE A 62 -9.86 -19.02 15.05
N SER A 63 -10.61 -19.75 15.88
CA SER A 63 -11.17 -19.22 17.14
C SER A 63 -10.09 -18.74 18.11
N GLU A 64 -8.95 -19.41 18.16
CA GLU A 64 -7.78 -18.99 18.96
C GLU A 64 -7.18 -17.66 18.44
N LEU A 65 -7.14 -17.48 17.13
CA LEU A 65 -6.72 -16.22 16.53
C LEU A 65 -7.69 -15.09 16.87
N ASP A 66 -9.00 -15.34 16.87
CA ASP A 66 -10.01 -14.37 17.30
C ASP A 66 -9.82 -13.92 18.74
N ASN A 67 -9.51 -14.87 19.64
CA ASN A 67 -9.20 -14.59 21.04
C ASN A 67 -7.91 -13.79 21.18
N LEU A 68 -6.85 -14.17 20.47
CA LEU A 68 -5.58 -13.45 20.47
C LEU A 68 -5.75 -12.01 19.97
N LEU A 69 -6.43 -11.79 18.86
CA LEU A 69 -6.70 -10.46 18.32
C LEU A 69 -7.47 -9.58 19.32
N THR A 70 -8.39 -10.17 20.06
CA THR A 70 -9.14 -9.48 21.13
C THR A 70 -8.21 -9.10 22.29
N GLN A 71 -7.34 -9.99 22.73
CA GLN A 71 -6.35 -9.72 23.78
C GLN A 71 -5.33 -8.66 23.36
N LYS A 72 -4.92 -8.66 22.08
CA LYS A 72 -3.96 -7.68 21.53
C LYS A 72 -4.60 -6.35 21.14
N GLN A 73 -5.92 -6.19 21.27
CA GLN A 73 -6.61 -4.95 20.90
C GLN A 73 -6.02 -3.67 21.54
N PRO A 74 -5.56 -3.66 22.81
CA PRO A 74 -4.87 -2.50 23.36
C PRO A 74 -3.61 -2.10 22.59
N LEU A 75 -2.94 -3.07 21.96
CA LEU A 75 -1.73 -2.87 21.17
C LEU A 75 -2.02 -2.54 19.69
N ILE A 76 -2.95 -3.26 19.06
CA ILE A 76 -3.26 -3.12 17.64
C ILE A 76 -4.34 -2.08 17.35
N GLY A 77 -5.09 -1.62 18.38
CA GLY A 77 -6.22 -0.71 18.24
C GLY A 77 -7.54 -1.45 18.02
N LYS A 78 -8.65 -0.70 18.08
CA LYS A 78 -10.00 -1.24 17.93
C LYS A 78 -10.46 -1.34 16.46
N ASP A 79 -9.84 -0.57 15.57
CA ASP A 79 -10.21 -0.46 14.15
C ASP A 79 -9.14 -1.13 13.29
N TYR A 80 -9.40 -2.35 12.84
CA TYR A 80 -8.46 -3.11 12.03
C TYR A 80 -9.14 -4.09 11.07
N VAL A 81 -8.39 -4.54 10.09
CA VAL A 81 -8.74 -5.65 9.20
C VAL A 81 -7.64 -6.69 9.24
N VAL A 82 -8.01 -7.95 9.38
CA VAL A 82 -7.11 -9.09 9.18
C VAL A 82 -7.59 -9.91 8.00
N LEU A 83 -6.69 -10.20 7.07
CA LEU A 83 -6.91 -11.12 5.96
C LEU A 83 -5.81 -12.16 5.96
N ILE A 84 -6.19 -13.44 5.74
CA ILE A 84 -5.28 -14.55 5.48
C ILE A 84 -5.75 -15.26 4.21
N TRP A 85 -4.85 -15.40 3.25
CA TRP A 85 -5.08 -16.07 1.99
C TRP A 85 -4.05 -17.16 1.77
N GLU A 86 -4.49 -18.33 1.27
CA GLU A 86 -3.58 -19.38 0.80
C GLU A 86 -3.13 -19.15 -0.65
N LYS A 87 -2.08 -19.87 -1.06
CA LYS A 87 -1.42 -19.75 -2.37
C LYS A 87 -2.34 -20.02 -3.57
N ASP A 88 -3.42 -20.76 -3.39
CA ASP A 88 -4.43 -21.06 -4.40
C ASP A 88 -5.53 -19.98 -4.53
N ASP A 89 -5.23 -18.75 -4.07
CA ASP A 89 -6.14 -17.62 -4.04
C ASP A 89 -7.41 -17.88 -3.19
N THR A 90 -7.30 -18.72 -2.15
CA THR A 90 -8.39 -18.99 -1.22
C THR A 90 -8.31 -18.10 0.00
N LEU A 91 -9.33 -17.28 0.22
CA LEU A 91 -9.52 -16.53 1.47
C LEU A 91 -9.91 -17.50 2.59
N VAL A 92 -8.99 -17.72 3.55
CA VAL A 92 -9.23 -18.65 4.67
C VAL A 92 -9.62 -17.96 5.97
N TYR A 93 -9.30 -16.67 6.10
CA TYR A 93 -9.71 -15.87 7.26
C TYR A 93 -9.91 -14.41 6.90
N LYS A 94 -11.01 -13.84 7.40
CA LYS A 94 -11.34 -12.41 7.29
C LYS A 94 -11.93 -11.93 8.60
N LYS A 95 -11.34 -10.88 9.18
CA LYS A 95 -11.91 -10.16 10.31
C LYS A 95 -11.87 -8.66 10.07
N GLU A 96 -13.00 -8.01 10.21
CA GLU A 96 -13.13 -6.55 10.20
C GLU A 96 -13.59 -6.10 11.58
N ALA A 97 -12.84 -5.21 12.21
CA ALA A 97 -13.13 -4.69 13.54
C ALA A 97 -13.31 -3.17 13.52
N GLY A 98 -14.22 -2.68 14.34
CA GLY A 98 -14.56 -1.27 14.42
C GLY A 98 -15.07 -0.71 13.10
N GLU A 99 -14.61 0.49 12.76
CA GLU A 99 -15.00 1.19 11.52
C GLU A 99 -14.20 0.73 10.29
N TYR A 100 -13.16 -0.09 10.48
CA TYR A 100 -12.28 -0.52 9.40
C TYR A 100 -12.89 -1.65 8.58
N LYS A 101 -12.84 -1.47 7.25
CA LYS A 101 -13.28 -2.43 6.25
C LYS A 101 -12.14 -2.74 5.29
N THR A 102 -12.22 -3.86 4.58
CA THR A 102 -11.20 -4.30 3.62
C THR A 102 -10.86 -3.25 2.56
N LYS A 103 -11.80 -2.34 2.26
CA LYS A 103 -11.65 -1.25 1.29
C LYS A 103 -11.36 0.12 1.92
N THR A 104 -11.20 0.20 3.23
CA THR A 104 -10.83 1.47 3.90
C THR A 104 -9.43 1.89 3.46
N ILE A 105 -9.31 3.12 2.94
CA ILE A 105 -8.03 3.68 2.50
C ILE A 105 -7.30 4.28 3.71
N ALA A 106 -6.05 3.88 3.91
CA ALA A 106 -5.20 4.44 4.95
C ALA A 106 -3.73 4.58 4.50
N PRO A 107 -2.96 5.49 5.11
CA PRO A 107 -1.51 5.56 4.93
C PRO A 107 -0.87 4.25 5.43
N ILE A 108 0.04 3.69 4.63
CA ILE A 108 0.71 2.43 4.93
C ILE A 108 2.19 2.60 5.30
N ALA A 109 2.69 3.83 5.34
CA ALA A 109 4.05 4.16 5.73
C ALA A 109 5.09 3.23 5.04
N SER A 110 5.97 2.59 5.82
CA SER A 110 7.08 1.77 5.31
C SER A 110 6.67 0.54 4.50
N CYS A 111 5.41 0.09 4.54
CA CYS A 111 4.90 -0.92 3.60
C CYS A 111 5.08 -0.47 2.13
N SER A 112 5.22 0.85 1.89
CA SER A 112 5.55 1.45 0.59
C SER A 112 6.86 0.93 0.00
N LYS A 113 7.84 0.60 0.85
CA LYS A 113 9.17 0.14 0.41
C LYS A 113 9.12 -1.13 -0.42
N TRP A 114 8.27 -2.07 -0.03
CA TRP A 114 8.12 -3.33 -0.75
C TRP A 114 7.50 -3.12 -2.13
N LEU A 115 6.51 -2.23 -2.24
CA LEU A 115 5.91 -1.82 -3.52
C LEU A 115 6.94 -1.14 -4.44
N THR A 116 7.73 -0.22 -3.89
CA THR A 116 8.79 0.48 -4.61
C THR A 116 9.86 -0.50 -5.10
N THR A 117 10.27 -1.45 -4.25
CA THR A 117 11.24 -2.49 -4.62
C THR A 117 10.70 -3.36 -5.75
N ALA A 118 9.45 -3.79 -5.71
CA ALA A 118 8.85 -4.56 -6.81
C ALA A 118 8.86 -3.79 -8.13
N LEU A 119 8.61 -2.47 -8.10
CA LEU A 119 8.73 -1.65 -9.31
C LEU A 119 10.18 -1.60 -9.82
N VAL A 120 11.18 -1.48 -8.92
CA VAL A 120 12.60 -1.53 -9.32
C VAL A 120 12.93 -2.86 -9.99
N MET A 121 12.45 -3.98 -9.42
CA MET A 121 12.66 -5.31 -9.98
C MET A 121 12.01 -5.50 -11.35
N GLN A 122 10.87 -4.85 -11.65
CA GLN A 122 10.31 -4.83 -13.01
C GLN A 122 11.26 -4.17 -14.04
N PHE A 123 11.99 -3.13 -13.63
CA PHE A 123 12.99 -2.53 -14.51
C PHE A 123 14.23 -3.41 -14.67
N VAL A 124 14.56 -4.22 -13.67
CA VAL A 124 15.58 -5.28 -13.77
C VAL A 124 15.12 -6.36 -14.75
N ASP A 125 13.89 -6.85 -14.64
CA ASP A 125 13.28 -7.83 -15.56
C ASP A 125 13.29 -7.34 -17.02
N GLU A 126 13.10 -6.03 -17.23
CA GLU A 126 13.14 -5.41 -18.54
C GLU A 126 14.56 -5.17 -19.08
N GLY A 127 15.59 -5.52 -18.32
CA GLY A 127 17.00 -5.29 -18.66
C GLY A 127 17.39 -3.81 -18.75
N LYS A 128 16.58 -2.90 -18.17
CA LYS A 128 16.83 -1.45 -18.21
C LYS A 128 17.84 -0.99 -17.17
N ILE A 129 17.93 -1.71 -16.07
CA ILE A 129 18.87 -1.50 -14.97
C ILE A 129 19.34 -2.85 -14.44
N SER A 130 20.48 -2.87 -13.75
CA SER A 130 20.93 -3.99 -12.93
C SER A 130 20.94 -3.59 -11.45
N LEU A 131 20.69 -4.52 -10.54
CA LEU A 131 20.83 -4.27 -9.10
C LEU A 131 22.25 -3.80 -8.74
N ASP A 132 23.24 -4.25 -9.47
CA ASP A 132 24.64 -3.94 -9.21
C ASP A 132 25.16 -2.73 -10.03
N ASP A 133 24.28 -2.09 -10.81
CA ASP A 133 24.60 -0.81 -11.45
C ASP A 133 24.87 0.26 -10.37
N PRO A 134 25.98 1.02 -10.52
CA PRO A 134 26.22 2.16 -9.66
C PRO A 134 25.24 3.29 -9.97
N VAL A 135 24.69 3.89 -8.91
CA VAL A 135 23.72 5.01 -9.01
C VAL A 135 24.26 6.16 -9.87
N VAL A 136 25.55 6.40 -9.81
CA VAL A 136 26.24 7.47 -10.59
C VAL A 136 26.03 7.34 -12.10
N LYS A 137 25.82 6.14 -12.61
CA LYS A 137 25.49 5.87 -14.02
C LYS A 137 24.22 6.62 -14.46
N TYR A 138 23.29 6.84 -13.55
CA TYR A 138 21.99 7.47 -13.80
C TYR A 138 21.86 8.87 -13.19
N ILE A 139 22.54 9.10 -12.05
CA ILE A 139 22.47 10.35 -11.28
C ILE A 139 23.91 10.84 -11.03
N PRO A 140 24.52 11.56 -12.01
CA PRO A 140 25.96 11.91 -11.98
C PRO A 140 26.43 12.72 -10.80
N ILE A 141 25.53 13.47 -10.13
CA ILE A 141 25.88 14.29 -8.95
C ILE A 141 26.49 13.45 -7.80
N PHE A 142 26.22 12.15 -7.76
CA PHE A 142 26.80 11.24 -6.76
C PHE A 142 28.32 11.10 -6.90
N GLU A 143 28.87 11.28 -8.11
CA GLU A 143 30.33 11.29 -8.33
C GLU A 143 30.99 12.52 -7.70
N LYS A 144 30.37 13.69 -7.87
CA LYS A 144 30.86 14.95 -7.28
C LYS A 144 31.08 14.85 -5.76
N TYR A 145 30.25 14.04 -5.09
CA TYR A 145 30.31 13.83 -3.65
C TYR A 145 30.92 12.47 -3.26
N MET A 146 31.75 11.90 -4.12
CA MET A 146 32.51 10.66 -3.88
C MET A 146 31.67 9.42 -3.53
N LYS A 147 30.43 9.36 -4.03
CA LYS A 147 29.48 8.25 -3.78
C LYS A 147 29.31 7.33 -4.99
N LYS A 148 30.32 7.20 -5.83
CA LYS A 148 30.30 6.38 -7.06
C LYS A 148 30.11 4.88 -6.83
N TYR A 149 30.33 4.40 -5.60
CA TYR A 149 30.22 2.97 -5.27
C TYR A 149 28.81 2.55 -4.78
N VAL A 150 27.90 3.50 -4.62
CA VAL A 150 26.51 3.19 -4.22
C VAL A 150 25.81 2.51 -5.40
N THR A 151 25.33 1.28 -5.21
CA THR A 151 24.54 0.53 -6.19
C THR A 151 23.05 0.55 -5.89
N ILE A 152 22.23 0.14 -6.85
CA ILE A 152 20.78 -0.01 -6.66
C ILE A 152 20.51 -1.06 -5.58
N ARG A 153 21.27 -2.16 -5.52
CA ARG A 153 21.22 -3.17 -4.46
C ARG A 153 21.41 -2.55 -3.07
N HIS A 154 22.44 -1.72 -2.91
CA HIS A 154 22.68 -1.01 -1.65
C HIS A 154 21.52 -0.08 -1.26
N CYS A 155 20.88 0.53 -2.27
CA CYS A 155 19.69 1.36 -2.04
C CYS A 155 18.52 0.55 -1.50
N LEU A 156 18.22 -0.62 -2.07
CA LEU A 156 17.10 -1.46 -1.67
C LEU A 156 17.34 -2.24 -0.37
N SER A 157 18.60 -2.39 0.04
CA SER A 157 19.01 -3.10 1.27
C SER A 157 19.50 -2.21 2.40
N HIS A 158 19.31 -0.88 2.28
CA HIS A 158 19.70 0.11 3.31
C HIS A 158 21.20 0.11 3.67
N MET A 159 22.07 -0.15 2.68
CA MET A 159 23.52 -0.20 2.83
C MET A 159 24.26 0.88 2.03
N THR A 160 23.62 2.00 1.76
CA THR A 160 24.23 3.11 0.99
C THR A 160 25.37 3.80 1.73
N GLY A 161 25.42 3.70 3.05
CA GLY A 161 26.32 4.46 3.92
C GLY A 161 26.00 5.96 4.04
N ILE A 162 24.98 6.45 3.32
CA ILE A 162 24.58 7.86 3.33
C ILE A 162 23.73 8.15 4.57
N GLU A 163 24.00 9.27 5.24
CA GLU A 163 23.26 9.68 6.42
C GLU A 163 21.78 9.92 6.14
N ASP A 164 20.91 9.30 6.95
CA ASP A 164 19.50 9.67 7.03
C ASP A 164 19.29 10.54 8.28
N GLU A 165 19.21 11.87 8.09
CA GLU A 165 19.05 12.84 9.17
C GLU A 165 17.72 12.71 9.93
N ASN A 166 16.76 12.03 9.34
CA ASN A 166 15.41 11.96 9.84
C ASN A 166 15.15 10.61 10.52
N LYS A 167 15.39 10.54 11.82
CA LYS A 167 15.06 9.37 12.64
C LYS A 167 13.63 9.47 13.20
N GLY A 168 12.89 8.36 13.12
CA GLY A 168 11.61 8.18 13.81
C GLY A 168 10.42 8.97 13.23
N VAL A 169 9.42 9.15 14.09
CA VAL A 169 8.09 9.71 13.80
C VAL A 169 8.11 11.12 13.21
N LYS A 170 9.07 11.95 13.63
CA LYS A 170 9.20 13.33 13.16
C LYS A 170 9.36 13.47 11.64
N LYS A 171 9.80 12.41 10.96
CA LYS A 171 9.94 12.38 9.49
C LYS A 171 8.60 12.49 8.76
N PHE A 172 7.53 11.92 9.31
CA PHE A 172 6.22 11.91 8.68
C PHE A 172 5.46 13.23 8.81
N PHE A 173 5.82 14.05 9.80
CA PHE A 173 5.15 15.33 10.07
C PHE A 173 5.93 16.54 9.55
N ARG A 174 7.05 16.33 8.85
CA ARG A 174 7.74 17.44 8.19
C ARG A 174 7.00 17.85 6.92
N THR A 175 6.66 19.12 6.80
CA THR A 175 6.29 19.76 5.54
C THR A 175 7.34 19.47 4.48
N ALA A 176 6.88 19.14 3.27
CA ALA A 176 7.76 18.84 2.14
C ALA A 176 8.81 19.94 1.97
N LYS A 177 10.08 19.58 2.15
CA LYS A 177 11.22 20.50 2.02
C LYS A 177 11.61 20.70 0.55
N PHE A 178 11.19 19.81 -0.33
CA PHE A 178 11.58 19.73 -1.72
C PHE A 178 10.35 19.72 -2.64
N GLY A 179 10.45 20.33 -3.81
CA GLY A 179 9.42 20.37 -4.83
C GLY A 179 9.38 19.11 -5.71
N THR A 180 10.52 18.41 -5.83
CA THR A 180 10.68 17.23 -6.68
C THR A 180 11.48 16.13 -5.99
N LEU A 181 11.32 14.87 -6.45
CA LEU A 181 12.15 13.75 -6.00
C LEU A 181 13.63 13.94 -6.40
N GLU A 182 13.88 14.62 -7.52
CA GLU A 182 15.22 15.00 -7.96
C GLU A 182 15.92 15.87 -6.94
N GLU A 183 15.32 17.02 -6.56
CA GLU A 183 15.88 17.92 -5.54
C GLU A 183 16.14 17.19 -4.22
N GLU A 184 15.22 16.31 -3.80
CA GLU A 184 15.39 15.52 -2.58
C GLU A 184 16.60 14.59 -2.69
N VAL A 185 16.73 13.86 -3.80
CA VAL A 185 17.82 12.90 -4.02
C VAL A 185 19.15 13.62 -4.22
N ASP A 186 19.18 14.75 -4.89
CA ASP A 186 20.40 15.60 -5.03
C ASP A 186 20.88 16.06 -3.65
N SER A 187 19.95 16.39 -2.73
CA SER A 187 20.32 16.70 -1.35
C SER A 187 20.97 15.52 -0.62
N TYR A 188 20.59 14.27 -0.96
CA TYR A 188 21.21 13.07 -0.38
C TYR A 188 22.64 12.87 -0.88
N ALA A 189 22.90 13.22 -2.16
CA ALA A 189 24.26 13.16 -2.70
C ALA A 189 25.23 14.05 -1.89
N ALA A 190 24.76 15.21 -1.41
CA ALA A 190 25.57 16.15 -0.63
C ALA A 190 25.76 15.78 0.86
N ARG A 191 24.99 14.81 1.38
CA ARG A 191 25.09 14.40 2.81
C ARG A 191 26.39 13.67 3.12
N GLU A 192 26.74 13.65 4.40
CA GLU A 192 27.89 12.90 4.90
C GLU A 192 27.73 11.38 4.68
N ILE A 193 28.86 10.70 4.54
CA ILE A 193 28.96 9.24 4.54
C ILE A 193 29.28 8.80 5.96
N ARG A 194 28.41 7.99 6.57
CA ARG A 194 28.61 7.43 7.92
C ARG A 194 29.39 6.12 7.93
N ALA A 195 29.31 5.38 6.83
CA ALA A 195 29.98 4.11 6.67
C ALA A 195 30.31 3.89 5.19
N ASN A 196 31.29 3.04 4.90
CA ASN A 196 31.52 2.59 3.53
C ASN A 196 30.28 1.88 3.00
N THR A 197 29.97 2.09 1.73
CA THR A 197 28.86 1.44 1.05
C THR A 197 28.98 -0.09 1.20
N GLY A 198 27.91 -0.74 1.60
CA GLY A 198 27.86 -2.20 1.77
C GLY A 198 28.38 -2.73 3.12
N THR A 199 28.95 -1.88 4.00
CA THR A 199 29.53 -2.36 5.26
C THR A 199 28.59 -2.31 6.46
N ASP A 200 27.64 -1.40 6.47
CA ASP A 200 26.70 -1.20 7.57
C ASP A 200 25.25 -1.09 7.09
N PHE A 201 24.34 -1.70 7.83
CA PHE A 201 22.91 -1.55 7.61
C PHE A 201 22.36 -0.38 8.43
N TRP A 202 21.63 0.51 7.77
CA TRP A 202 20.99 1.66 8.40
C TRP A 202 19.60 1.89 7.81
N TYR A 203 18.55 1.39 8.49
CA TYR A 203 17.19 1.49 7.98
C TYR A 203 16.72 2.93 7.80
N GLY A 204 16.20 3.26 6.63
CA GLY A 204 15.76 4.62 6.34
C GLY A 204 14.98 4.78 5.03
N GLY A 205 14.86 6.02 4.57
CA GLY A 205 14.16 6.34 3.31
C GLY A 205 15.10 6.65 2.15
N VAL A 206 16.36 6.97 2.44
CA VAL A 206 17.33 7.48 1.46
C VAL A 206 17.47 6.54 0.26
N GLY A 207 17.76 5.26 0.50
CA GLY A 207 18.02 4.30 -0.57
C GLY A 207 16.81 4.12 -1.51
N LEU A 208 15.61 3.92 -0.95
CA LEU A 208 14.40 3.71 -1.76
C LEU A 208 14.06 4.94 -2.63
N ASN A 209 14.26 6.15 -2.10
CA ASN A 209 14.04 7.37 -2.85
C ASN A 209 15.08 7.53 -3.97
N ILE A 210 16.35 7.18 -3.72
CA ILE A 210 17.40 7.15 -4.78
C ILE A 210 17.03 6.14 -5.87
N ALA A 211 16.68 4.91 -5.51
CA ALA A 211 16.28 3.88 -6.47
C ALA A 211 15.06 4.33 -7.31
N ALA A 212 14.06 4.94 -6.69
CA ALA A 212 12.91 5.50 -7.40
C ALA A 212 13.31 6.62 -8.39
N ARG A 213 14.25 7.50 -8.01
CA ARG A 213 14.77 8.53 -8.90
C ARG A 213 15.53 7.94 -10.10
N VAL A 214 16.27 6.85 -9.90
CA VAL A 214 16.88 6.10 -11.02
C VAL A 214 15.82 5.68 -12.03
N LEU A 215 14.67 5.16 -11.58
CA LEU A 215 13.56 4.79 -12.47
C LEU A 215 13.01 5.99 -13.25
N GLU A 216 12.91 7.16 -12.62
CA GLU A 216 12.47 8.38 -13.31
C GLU A 216 13.45 8.78 -14.41
N VAL A 217 14.77 8.73 -14.14
CA VAL A 217 15.80 9.06 -15.11
C VAL A 217 15.76 8.11 -16.30
N VAL A 218 15.69 6.80 -16.03
CA VAL A 218 15.70 5.76 -17.08
C VAL A 218 14.43 5.81 -17.94
N SER A 219 13.27 6.08 -17.32
CA SER A 219 11.98 6.05 -18.02
C SER A 219 11.53 7.42 -18.56
N LYS A 220 12.14 8.50 -18.08
CA LYS A 220 11.71 9.90 -18.31
C LYS A 220 10.26 10.16 -17.85
N ARG A 221 9.80 9.46 -16.83
CA ARG A 221 8.45 9.55 -16.26
C ARG A 221 8.51 9.67 -14.75
N LYS A 222 7.52 10.30 -14.14
CA LYS A 222 7.41 10.43 -12.69
C LYS A 222 7.10 9.08 -12.02
N PHE A 223 7.65 8.85 -10.85
CA PHE A 223 7.54 7.60 -10.09
C PHE A 223 6.09 7.19 -9.82
N ASP A 224 5.23 8.13 -9.40
CA ASP A 224 3.82 7.85 -9.10
C ASP A 224 3.04 7.35 -10.33
N GLN A 225 3.36 7.86 -11.51
CA GLN A 225 2.79 7.39 -12.78
C GLN A 225 3.32 6.00 -13.16
N LEU A 226 4.62 5.77 -12.95
CA LEU A 226 5.26 4.49 -13.23
C LEU A 226 4.67 3.37 -12.40
N ILE A 227 4.62 3.54 -11.08
CA ILE A 227 4.14 2.50 -10.17
C ILE A 227 2.65 2.22 -10.39
N LYS A 228 1.86 3.24 -10.67
CA LYS A 228 0.45 3.09 -11.05
C LYS A 228 0.31 2.25 -12.31
N GLN A 229 1.06 2.57 -13.37
CA GLN A 229 0.94 1.88 -14.64
C GLN A 229 1.49 0.45 -14.60
N LYS A 230 2.67 0.25 -13.99
CA LYS A 230 3.41 -0.99 -14.07
C LYS A 230 3.05 -2.00 -12.97
N LEU A 231 2.65 -1.52 -11.79
CA LEU A 231 2.34 -2.40 -10.67
C LEU A 231 0.86 -2.36 -10.28
N PHE A 232 0.30 -1.18 -9.98
CA PHE A 232 -1.06 -1.11 -9.44
C PHE A 232 -2.14 -1.48 -10.44
N THR A 233 -2.04 -1.01 -11.69
CA THR A 233 -3.03 -1.32 -12.74
C THR A 233 -3.04 -2.82 -13.08
N PRO A 234 -1.91 -3.51 -13.33
CA PRO A 234 -1.90 -4.95 -13.58
C PRO A 234 -2.46 -5.78 -12.41
N LEU A 235 -2.22 -5.35 -11.16
CA LEU A 235 -2.74 -6.01 -9.96
C LEU A 235 -4.18 -5.62 -9.62
N GLY A 236 -4.77 -4.65 -10.31
CA GLY A 236 -6.10 -4.12 -9.97
C GLY A 236 -6.16 -3.41 -8.60
N MET A 237 -5.06 -2.82 -8.15
CA MET A 237 -4.93 -2.05 -6.91
C MET A 237 -5.46 -0.62 -7.10
N ARG A 238 -6.78 -0.48 -7.26
CA ARG A 238 -7.41 0.78 -7.71
C ARG A 238 -7.43 1.87 -6.63
N ASN A 239 -7.31 1.48 -5.36
CA ASN A 239 -7.34 2.38 -4.20
C ASN A 239 -5.95 2.61 -3.61
N THR A 240 -4.88 2.22 -4.35
CA THR A 240 -3.50 2.40 -3.94
C THR A 240 -2.85 3.55 -4.72
N THR A 241 -2.20 4.46 -4.02
CA THR A 241 -1.55 5.63 -4.63
C THR A 241 -0.37 6.13 -3.81
N PHE A 242 0.59 6.75 -4.49
CA PHE A 242 1.64 7.59 -3.90
C PHE A 242 1.36 9.08 -4.08
N THR A 243 0.33 9.44 -4.85
CA THR A 243 0.01 10.84 -5.14
C THR A 243 -0.53 11.55 -3.90
N ASN A 244 0.02 12.71 -3.57
CA ASN A 244 -0.47 13.59 -2.53
C ASN A 244 -1.47 14.60 -3.13
N LEU A 245 -2.61 14.80 -2.44
CA LEU A 245 -3.68 15.70 -2.89
C LEU A 245 -3.28 17.18 -2.84
N ASP A 246 -2.30 17.52 -2.01
CA ASP A 246 -1.77 18.88 -1.83
C ASP A 246 -0.66 19.24 -2.85
N GLY A 247 -0.38 18.34 -3.80
CA GLY A 247 0.68 18.52 -4.80
C GLY A 247 2.11 18.40 -4.26
N SER A 248 2.28 18.04 -2.98
CA SER A 248 3.60 17.79 -2.42
C SER A 248 4.27 16.57 -3.07
N VAL A 249 5.61 16.52 -2.98
CA VAL A 249 6.40 15.40 -3.52
C VAL A 249 5.97 14.09 -2.89
N TYR A 250 5.73 13.08 -3.74
CA TYR A 250 5.51 11.71 -3.28
C TYR A 250 6.78 11.15 -2.62
N ASN A 251 6.58 10.31 -1.62
CA ASN A 251 7.67 9.66 -0.90
C ASN A 251 7.69 8.15 -1.23
N PRO A 252 8.58 7.68 -2.14
CA PRO A 252 8.67 6.26 -2.50
C PRO A 252 8.93 5.33 -1.32
N SER A 253 9.60 5.82 -0.27
CA SER A 253 9.96 5.01 0.89
C SER A 253 8.85 4.90 1.95
N GLY A 254 7.76 5.70 1.85
CA GLY A 254 6.79 5.73 2.95
C GLY A 254 5.47 6.46 2.67
N GLY A 255 5.26 6.97 1.47
CA GLY A 255 4.12 7.86 1.15
C GLY A 255 2.88 7.19 0.60
N ALA A 256 2.86 5.88 0.44
CA ALA A 256 1.71 5.20 -0.13
C ALA A 256 0.50 5.20 0.82
N LYS A 257 -0.69 5.30 0.20
CA LYS A 257 -1.99 4.99 0.78
C LYS A 257 -2.53 3.76 0.07
N SER A 258 -3.18 2.84 0.80
CA SER A 258 -3.72 1.61 0.23
C SER A 258 -4.93 1.12 1.03
N THR A 259 -5.46 -0.03 0.66
CA THR A 259 -6.47 -0.79 1.39
C THR A 259 -5.94 -2.18 1.70
N ALA A 260 -6.54 -2.89 2.67
CA ALA A 260 -6.17 -4.27 2.97
C ALA A 260 -6.35 -5.18 1.73
N GLU A 261 -7.45 -4.98 0.99
CA GLU A 261 -7.75 -5.75 -0.22
C GLU A 261 -6.72 -5.51 -1.33
N ASP A 262 -6.34 -4.25 -1.59
CA ASP A 262 -5.38 -3.96 -2.64
C ASP A 262 -3.97 -4.47 -2.29
N TYR A 263 -3.54 -4.25 -1.03
CA TYR A 263 -2.22 -4.72 -0.62
C TYR A 263 -2.13 -6.25 -0.62
N MET A 264 -3.23 -6.95 -0.30
CA MET A 264 -3.29 -8.41 -0.39
C MET A 264 -3.04 -8.91 -1.83
N LYS A 265 -3.55 -8.23 -2.86
CA LYS A 265 -3.27 -8.60 -4.26
C LYS A 265 -1.77 -8.57 -4.58
N PHE A 266 -1.04 -7.60 -4.03
CA PHE A 266 0.42 -7.53 -4.13
C PHE A 266 1.10 -8.70 -3.41
N LEU A 267 0.65 -9.06 -2.20
CA LEU A 267 1.20 -10.21 -1.46
C LEU A 267 0.94 -11.54 -2.20
N LEU A 268 -0.26 -11.72 -2.76
CA LEU A 268 -0.61 -12.87 -3.57
C LEU A 268 0.26 -12.97 -4.82
N MET A 269 0.54 -11.85 -5.49
CA MET A 269 1.45 -11.81 -6.63
C MET A 269 2.84 -12.33 -6.23
N LEU A 270 3.41 -11.86 -5.12
CA LEU A 270 4.71 -12.34 -4.62
C LEU A 270 4.65 -13.85 -4.28
N MET A 271 3.64 -14.28 -3.53
CA MET A 271 3.47 -15.68 -3.13
C MET A 271 3.34 -16.62 -4.33
N ASN A 272 2.73 -16.15 -5.42
CA ASN A 272 2.58 -16.89 -6.68
C ASN A 272 3.74 -16.62 -7.67
N LYS A 273 4.95 -16.35 -7.16
CA LYS A 273 6.16 -16.15 -7.96
C LYS A 273 5.99 -15.11 -9.08
N GLY A 274 5.43 -13.98 -8.70
CA GLY A 274 5.22 -12.84 -9.58
C GLY A 274 3.98 -12.90 -10.48
N LYS A 275 3.14 -13.94 -10.36
CA LYS A 275 1.89 -14.08 -11.14
C LYS A 275 0.69 -13.59 -10.37
N TYR A 276 -0.22 -12.89 -11.06
CA TYR A 276 -1.52 -12.51 -10.53
C TYR A 276 -2.58 -12.56 -11.65
N ASN A 277 -3.71 -13.20 -11.41
CA ASN A 277 -4.80 -13.40 -12.39
C ASN A 277 -4.28 -13.87 -13.77
N GLY A 278 -3.40 -14.85 -13.78
CA GLY A 278 -2.82 -15.44 -15.00
C GLY A 278 -1.77 -14.58 -15.72
N LYS A 279 -1.44 -13.38 -15.19
CA LYS A 279 -0.42 -12.48 -15.77
C LYS A 279 0.85 -12.50 -14.93
N GLN A 280 2.01 -12.57 -15.61
CA GLN A 280 3.31 -12.35 -14.99
C GLN A 280 3.49 -10.84 -14.81
N VAL A 281 3.54 -10.37 -13.57
CA VAL A 281 3.73 -8.94 -13.20
C VAL A 281 5.18 -8.70 -12.82
N LEU A 282 5.84 -9.69 -12.25
CA LEU A 282 7.25 -9.72 -11.90
C LEU A 282 7.82 -11.09 -12.29
N SER A 283 9.04 -11.20 -12.76
CA SER A 283 9.63 -12.51 -13.08
C SER A 283 9.78 -13.38 -11.82
N GLU A 284 9.83 -14.69 -12.00
CA GLU A 284 10.10 -15.63 -10.91
C GLU A 284 11.49 -15.38 -10.32
N GLU A 285 12.48 -15.15 -11.19
CA GLU A 285 13.85 -14.82 -10.83
C GLU A 285 13.94 -13.56 -9.98
N SER A 286 13.15 -12.54 -10.29
CA SER A 286 13.09 -11.31 -9.47
C SER A 286 12.46 -11.54 -8.11
N VAL A 287 11.45 -12.39 -8.01
CA VAL A 287 10.90 -12.78 -6.70
C VAL A 287 11.92 -13.57 -5.91
N ASP A 288 12.61 -14.53 -6.53
CA ASP A 288 13.67 -15.32 -5.88
C ASP A 288 14.83 -14.42 -5.42
N GLU A 289 15.22 -13.42 -6.22
CA GLU A 289 16.23 -12.42 -5.83
C GLU A 289 15.77 -11.59 -4.62
N MET A 290 14.48 -11.25 -4.54
CA MET A 290 13.91 -10.54 -3.38
C MET A 290 13.88 -11.37 -2.10
N LEU A 291 14.05 -12.70 -2.17
CA LEU A 291 14.15 -13.59 -1.00
C LEU A 291 15.58 -13.71 -0.47
N LYS A 292 16.60 -13.28 -1.22
CA LYS A 292 17.98 -13.37 -0.77
C LYS A 292 18.27 -12.43 0.39
N ILE A 293 18.84 -12.98 1.46
CA ILE A 293 19.22 -12.22 2.64
C ILE A 293 20.43 -11.34 2.32
N GLN A 294 20.28 -10.03 2.52
CA GLN A 294 21.33 -9.06 2.22
C GLN A 294 22.20 -8.71 3.45
N THR A 295 21.71 -9.00 4.67
CA THR A 295 22.29 -8.45 5.90
C THR A 295 22.72 -9.50 6.94
N ALA A 296 22.90 -10.77 6.55
CA ALA A 296 23.22 -11.85 7.48
C ALA A 296 24.46 -11.55 8.37
N ASN A 297 25.52 -11.00 7.75
CA ASN A 297 26.79 -10.70 8.40
C ASN A 297 27.10 -9.18 8.46
N ILE A 298 26.07 -8.34 8.28
CA ILE A 298 26.24 -6.89 8.24
C ILE A 298 25.86 -6.27 9.58
N PRO A 299 26.73 -5.43 10.19
CA PRO A 299 26.38 -4.70 11.40
C PRO A 299 25.15 -3.83 11.21
N LYS A 300 24.14 -4.03 12.04
CA LYS A 300 22.88 -3.27 12.02
C LYS A 300 22.99 -2.08 12.99
N ARG A 301 23.25 -0.89 12.46
CA ARG A 301 23.47 0.34 13.27
C ARG A 301 22.17 1.04 13.65
N TYR A 302 21.14 0.92 12.81
CA TYR A 302 19.82 1.42 13.11
C TYR A 302 18.75 0.49 12.55
N VAL A 303 17.90 0.03 13.46
CA VAL A 303 16.74 -0.82 13.21
C VAL A 303 15.56 -0.27 14.01
N PRO A 304 14.35 -0.16 13.45
CA PRO A 304 13.14 0.12 14.23
C PRO A 304 12.92 -1.00 15.25
N LYS A 305 12.45 -0.68 16.49
CA LYS A 305 12.20 -1.68 17.52
C LYS A 305 11.36 -2.87 17.06
N ALA A 306 10.32 -2.61 16.26
CA ALA A 306 9.47 -3.65 15.69
C ALA A 306 10.18 -4.61 14.72
N ALA A 307 11.45 -4.38 14.40
CA ALA A 307 12.23 -5.21 13.49
C ALA A 307 13.59 -5.63 14.08
N GLU A 308 13.80 -5.42 15.38
CA GLU A 308 15.01 -5.87 16.06
C GLU A 308 15.16 -7.40 15.94
N GLY A 309 16.36 -7.86 15.64
CA GLY A 309 16.69 -9.28 15.48
C GLY A 309 16.47 -9.81 14.04
N PHE A 310 15.69 -9.14 13.19
CA PHE A 310 15.48 -9.61 11.83
C PHE A 310 16.62 -9.22 10.88
N ASN A 311 16.89 -10.09 9.92
CA ASN A 311 17.65 -9.77 8.74
C ASN A 311 16.82 -8.98 7.74
N TYR A 312 17.46 -8.43 6.70
CA TYR A 312 16.81 -7.69 5.64
C TYR A 312 17.13 -8.30 4.27
N ALA A 313 16.12 -8.40 3.43
CA ALA A 313 16.23 -8.75 2.03
C ALA A 313 16.10 -7.48 1.16
N LEU A 314 15.58 -7.56 -0.06
CA LEU A 314 15.33 -6.36 -0.85
C LEU A 314 13.94 -5.79 -0.51
N GLY A 315 13.90 -4.65 0.18
CA GLY A 315 12.68 -3.91 0.52
C GLY A 315 11.80 -4.51 1.62
N SER A 316 12.23 -5.60 2.28
CA SER A 316 11.46 -6.31 3.30
C SER A 316 12.34 -6.95 4.38
N TRP A 317 11.76 -7.17 5.55
CA TRP A 317 12.37 -7.86 6.67
C TRP A 317 12.21 -9.37 6.52
N VAL A 318 13.25 -10.11 6.86
CA VAL A 318 13.26 -11.58 6.92
C VAL A 318 12.71 -12.02 8.25
N ILE A 319 11.51 -12.58 8.24
CA ILE A 319 10.83 -13.07 9.45
C ILE A 319 11.28 -14.48 9.78
N GLU A 320 11.47 -15.31 8.75
CA GLU A 320 12.02 -16.67 8.86
C GLU A 320 12.96 -16.95 7.71
N GLU A 321 13.92 -17.81 7.95
CA GLU A 321 14.94 -18.21 6.98
C GLU A 321 15.26 -19.71 7.05
N LYS A 322 15.65 -20.27 5.91
CA LYS A 322 16.11 -21.65 5.78
C LYS A 322 17.19 -21.73 4.70
N GLY A 323 18.35 -22.25 5.01
CA GLY A 323 19.43 -22.40 4.03
C GLY A 323 19.96 -21.08 3.43
N GLY A 324 19.92 -19.98 4.19
CA GLY A 324 20.41 -18.66 3.77
C GLY A 324 19.42 -17.85 2.91
N ASN A 325 18.22 -18.37 2.68
CA ASN A 325 17.14 -17.65 2.01
C ASN A 325 15.97 -17.39 2.96
N ALA A 326 15.27 -16.29 2.74
CA ALA A 326 14.05 -15.99 3.47
C ALA A 326 12.94 -16.98 3.10
N THR A 327 12.26 -17.53 4.09
CA THR A 327 11.05 -18.33 3.92
C THR A 327 9.79 -17.55 4.27
N ALA A 328 9.92 -16.51 5.10
CA ALA A 328 8.84 -15.56 5.34
C ALA A 328 9.39 -14.12 5.33
N LEU A 329 8.68 -13.24 4.65
CA LEU A 329 9.00 -11.81 4.52
C LEU A 329 7.87 -10.94 5.02
N ALA A 330 8.21 -9.80 5.66
CA ALA A 330 7.25 -8.76 6.03
C ALA A 330 7.80 -7.34 5.77
N SER A 331 6.91 -6.39 5.56
CA SER A 331 7.29 -4.98 5.42
C SER A 331 6.37 -4.09 6.28
N PRO A 332 6.54 -4.07 7.61
CA PRO A 332 5.66 -3.35 8.51
C PRO A 332 5.73 -1.83 8.34
N GLY A 333 4.60 -1.18 8.53
CA GLY A 333 4.44 0.26 8.50
C GLY A 333 4.36 0.90 9.87
N LEU A 334 4.84 2.14 9.98
CA LEU A 334 4.82 2.92 11.22
C LEU A 334 3.42 3.05 11.83
N PHE A 335 2.37 3.07 11.00
CA PHE A 335 0.97 3.14 11.45
C PHE A 335 0.37 1.78 11.83
N GLY A 336 1.19 0.72 11.90
CA GLY A 336 0.79 -0.57 12.42
C GLY A 336 0.37 -1.61 11.39
N THR A 337 0.22 -1.23 10.15
CA THR A 337 -0.03 -2.20 9.09
C THR A 337 1.15 -3.16 8.97
N TRP A 338 0.84 -4.46 8.98
CA TRP A 338 1.82 -5.54 8.92
C TRP A 338 1.46 -6.54 7.81
N PRO A 339 1.97 -6.33 6.58
CA PRO A 339 1.87 -7.30 5.51
C PRO A 339 2.97 -8.35 5.62
N MET A 340 2.65 -9.61 5.34
CA MET A 340 3.58 -10.74 5.40
C MET A 340 3.21 -11.78 4.34
N VAL A 341 4.24 -12.44 3.78
CA VAL A 341 4.11 -13.65 2.97
C VAL A 341 4.97 -14.74 3.59
N ASP A 342 4.39 -15.89 3.83
CA ASP A 342 5.09 -17.11 4.18
C ASP A 342 5.08 -18.04 2.96
N PHE A 343 6.23 -18.20 2.36
CA PHE A 343 6.41 -18.99 1.14
C PHE A 343 6.45 -20.48 1.43
N CYS A 344 6.88 -20.88 2.63
CA CYS A 344 6.95 -22.27 3.06
C CYS A 344 5.59 -22.84 3.47
N HIS A 345 4.83 -22.09 4.23
CA HIS A 345 3.45 -22.48 4.57
C HIS A 345 2.51 -22.18 3.39
N GLY A 346 2.86 -21.25 2.50
CA GLY A 346 2.07 -20.89 1.32
C GLY A 346 0.85 -20.06 1.68
N TYR A 347 1.01 -19.05 2.51
CA TYR A 347 -0.04 -18.08 2.82
C TYR A 347 0.47 -16.63 2.82
N ALA A 348 -0.44 -15.71 2.58
CA ALA A 348 -0.26 -14.28 2.76
C ALA A 348 -1.15 -13.78 3.89
N TYR A 349 -0.60 -12.90 4.71
CA TYR A 349 -1.26 -12.31 5.86
C TYR A 349 -1.13 -10.80 5.82
N ILE A 350 -2.20 -10.09 6.19
CA ILE A 350 -2.14 -8.67 6.48
C ILE A 350 -2.99 -8.32 7.70
N LEU A 351 -2.39 -7.62 8.66
CA LEU A 351 -3.12 -6.83 9.64
C LEU A 351 -3.03 -5.37 9.19
N PHE A 352 -4.18 -4.78 8.86
CA PHE A 352 -4.30 -3.43 8.30
C PHE A 352 -4.98 -2.52 9.32
N VAL A 353 -4.29 -1.47 9.74
CA VAL A 353 -4.75 -0.56 10.79
C VAL A 353 -4.46 0.90 10.45
N LYS A 354 -5.12 1.85 11.15
CA LYS A 354 -4.92 3.30 11.01
C LYS A 354 -4.41 3.96 12.29
N ASN A 355 -4.16 3.23 13.32
CA ASN A 355 -3.71 3.83 14.56
C ASN A 355 -2.21 4.06 14.52
N PHE A 356 -1.81 5.24 14.97
CA PHE A 356 -0.41 5.51 15.30
C PHE A 356 -0.05 4.66 16.51
N LEU A 357 0.44 3.51 16.25
CA LEU A 357 0.80 2.55 17.27
C LEU A 357 2.32 2.53 17.34
N GLY A 358 2.90 2.61 18.53
CA GLY A 358 4.34 2.56 18.76
C GLY A 358 5.06 1.38 18.10
N GLU A 359 6.35 1.36 18.16
CA GLU A 359 7.21 0.41 17.43
C GLU A 359 7.25 -1.01 18.06
N GLU A 360 6.52 -1.26 19.16
CA GLU A 360 6.62 -2.50 19.96
C GLU A 360 5.60 -3.57 19.57
N ARG A 361 5.72 -4.15 18.35
CA ARG A 361 4.67 -5.07 17.87
C ARG A 361 5.14 -6.37 17.25
N ALA A 362 6.42 -6.52 17.01
CA ALA A 362 6.91 -7.74 16.38
C ALA A 362 6.38 -9.01 17.09
N ASN A 363 6.43 -9.03 18.43
CA ASN A 363 5.96 -10.17 19.22
C ASN A 363 4.49 -10.51 18.97
N ALA A 364 3.61 -9.51 18.88
CA ALA A 364 2.19 -9.77 18.60
C ALA A 364 2.00 -10.42 17.22
N HIS A 365 2.75 -9.95 16.19
CA HIS A 365 2.67 -10.54 14.85
C HIS A 365 3.32 -11.93 14.78
N LEU A 366 4.38 -12.19 15.55
CA LEU A 366 4.97 -13.54 15.64
C LEU A 366 4.02 -14.52 16.36
N GLU A 367 3.30 -14.08 17.41
CA GLU A 367 2.26 -14.89 18.05
C GLU A 367 1.11 -15.19 17.08
N ILE A 368 0.66 -14.20 16.28
CA ILE A 368 -0.34 -14.40 15.25
C ILE A 368 0.16 -15.39 14.19
N LYS A 369 1.40 -15.21 13.70
CA LYS A 369 2.03 -16.12 12.74
C LYS A 369 2.04 -17.54 13.25
N LYS A 370 2.46 -17.76 14.51
CA LYS A 370 2.48 -19.08 15.12
C LYS A 370 1.13 -19.77 15.08
N LEU A 371 0.02 -19.07 15.42
CA LEU A 371 -1.32 -19.64 15.35
C LEU A 371 -1.76 -19.97 13.92
N ILE A 372 -1.30 -19.19 12.93
CA ILE A 372 -1.58 -19.48 11.52
C ILE A 372 -0.81 -20.74 11.09
N ASP A 373 0.48 -20.84 11.44
CA ASP A 373 1.35 -21.97 11.10
C ASP A 373 0.85 -23.29 11.68
N GLU A 374 0.27 -23.28 12.89
CA GLU A 374 -0.37 -24.45 13.49
C GLU A 374 -1.57 -24.99 12.68
N LYS A 375 -2.20 -24.14 11.86
CA LYS A 375 -3.36 -24.54 11.02
C LYS A 375 -2.95 -24.82 9.58
N ILE A 376 -2.01 -24.05 9.02
CA ILE A 376 -1.54 -24.17 7.63
C ILE A 376 -0.18 -24.85 7.62
N ILE A 377 -0.15 -26.11 7.23
CA ILE A 377 1.05 -26.98 7.32
C ILE A 377 2.14 -26.51 6.35
N GLU A 378 3.40 -26.52 6.84
CA GLU A 378 4.61 -26.24 6.05
C GLU A 378 4.73 -27.17 4.83
N LYS A 379 5.06 -26.58 3.67
CA LYS A 379 5.24 -27.26 2.37
C LYS A 379 6.69 -27.26 1.90
N CYS A 380 7.58 -26.50 2.53
CA CYS A 380 9.02 -26.52 2.24
C CYS A 380 9.67 -27.77 2.84
N LYS A 381 10.18 -28.66 1.99
CA LYS A 381 10.97 -29.83 2.39
C LYS A 381 12.42 -29.47 2.69
#